data_5628362d9e7722f2b4ac0da69efbe1e7
#
_entry.id   5628362d9e7722f2b4ac0da69efbe1e7
#
_cell.length_a   1.000
_cell.length_b   1.000
_cell.length_c   1.000
_cell.angle_alpha   90.00
_cell.angle_beta   90.00
_cell.angle_gamma   90.00
#
_symmetry.space_group_name_H-M   'P 1'
#
loop_
_entity.id
_entity.type
_entity.pdbx_description
1 polymer ?
#
loop_
_entity_poly.entity_id
_entity_poly.type
_entity_poly.pdbx_seq_one_letter_code
_entity_poly.pdbx_strand_id
1 'polypeptide(L)'
;DFVPSVSNSMEWDFYGGFKGSLPADFGYDLGVLYYWYPGNYGNAPSGYVKPDTTELYAALTWKFLSLKYSYSANNKTFGVGDSRGSSYLDLTGSYDVIEKVSDAIGKVTIFGHVGHQWYTGNPGGFDNANYEYTDWKVGASTEIYGLTVGLYGTGTDADSAYYTNVYGKN
;
A
#
# COMPACT_ATOMS: atom_id res chain seq x y z
N ASP A 1 12.84 -14.24 1.48
CA ASP A 1 11.95 -15.13 2.27
C ASP A 1 11.84 -14.58 3.68
N PHE A 2 10.65 -14.16 4.11
CA PHE A 2 10.39 -13.62 5.46
C PHE A 2 10.30 -14.75 6.51
N VAL A 3 10.07 -16.00 6.08
CA VAL A 3 10.00 -17.19 6.93
C VAL A 3 10.92 -18.26 6.36
N PRO A 4 11.94 -18.76 7.09
CA PRO A 4 12.97 -19.65 6.56
C PRO A 4 12.48 -20.97 5.95
N SER A 5 11.28 -21.42 6.33
CA SER A 5 10.68 -22.67 5.84
C SER A 5 9.69 -22.48 4.67
N VAL A 6 9.49 -21.25 4.23
CA VAL A 6 8.57 -20.88 3.14
C VAL A 6 9.38 -20.27 2.01
N SER A 7 9.23 -20.78 0.80
CA SER A 7 9.84 -20.20 -0.39
C SER A 7 8.78 -19.43 -1.20
N ASN A 8 8.69 -18.14 -0.94
CA ASN A 8 7.94 -17.18 -1.76
C ASN A 8 8.82 -15.94 -2.00
N SER A 9 9.17 -15.68 -3.24
CA SER A 9 10.03 -14.55 -3.63
C SER A 9 9.39 -13.65 -4.66
N MET A 10 8.10 -13.89 -4.94
CA MET A 10 7.36 -13.20 -6.00
C MET A 10 5.96 -12.87 -5.52
N GLU A 11 5.50 -11.69 -5.92
CA GLU A 11 4.12 -11.23 -5.81
C GLU A 11 3.59 -10.97 -7.21
N TRP A 12 2.36 -11.41 -7.47
CA TRP A 12 1.63 -11.12 -8.70
C TRP A 12 0.35 -10.39 -8.34
N ASP A 13 0.14 -9.23 -8.95
CA ASP A 13 -1.03 -8.40 -8.74
C ASP A 13 -1.96 -8.50 -9.94
N PHE A 14 -3.18 -8.94 -9.69
CA PHE A 14 -4.26 -8.95 -10.68
C PHE A 14 -5.29 -7.92 -10.27
N TYR A 15 -5.55 -6.96 -11.14
CA TYR A 15 -6.54 -5.92 -10.86
C TYR A 15 -7.47 -5.68 -12.03
N GLY A 16 -8.67 -5.23 -11.71
CA GLY A 16 -9.67 -4.82 -12.69
C GLY A 16 -10.73 -3.92 -12.04
N GLY A 17 -11.31 -3.04 -12.85
CA GLY A 17 -12.27 -2.08 -12.31
C GLY A 17 -12.77 -1.09 -13.35
N PHE A 18 -13.41 -0.06 -12.85
CA PHE A 18 -14.01 1.02 -13.62
C PHE A 18 -13.52 2.36 -13.10
N LYS A 19 -13.02 3.20 -14.01
CA LYS A 19 -12.64 4.58 -13.70
C LYS A 19 -13.35 5.54 -14.63
N GLY A 20 -13.58 6.74 -14.17
CA GLY A 20 -14.23 7.77 -14.97
C GLY A 20 -14.06 9.15 -14.35
N SER A 21 -14.61 10.15 -15.08
CA SER A 21 -14.60 11.55 -14.67
C SER A 21 -15.99 11.99 -14.27
N LEU A 22 -16.05 12.86 -13.29
CA LEU A 22 -17.24 13.53 -12.78
C LEU A 22 -17.10 15.04 -12.99
N PRO A 23 -18.18 15.82 -12.90
CA PRO A 23 -18.12 17.28 -12.95
C PRO A 23 -17.17 17.87 -11.88
N ALA A 24 -16.72 19.11 -12.10
CA ALA A 24 -15.87 19.87 -11.19
C ALA A 24 -14.47 19.24 -10.91
N ASP A 25 -13.87 18.66 -11.92
CA ASP A 25 -12.53 18.04 -11.90
C ASP A 25 -12.42 16.82 -10.96
N PHE A 26 -13.53 16.19 -10.63
CA PHE A 26 -13.49 14.92 -9.91
C PHE A 26 -13.29 13.74 -10.86
N GLY A 27 -12.56 12.72 -10.37
CA GLY A 27 -12.46 11.41 -10.98
C GLY A 27 -12.76 10.33 -9.95
N TYR A 28 -13.17 9.17 -10.42
CA TYR A 28 -13.38 7.99 -9.58
C TYR A 28 -12.67 6.76 -10.16
N ASP A 29 -12.27 5.85 -9.27
CA ASP A 29 -11.74 4.53 -9.63
C ASP A 29 -12.28 3.51 -8.63
N LEU A 30 -12.98 2.49 -9.13
CA LEU A 30 -13.60 1.43 -8.34
C LEU A 30 -13.13 0.09 -8.88
N GLY A 31 -12.64 -0.77 -8.02
CA GLY A 31 -12.15 -2.05 -8.53
C GLY A 31 -11.88 -3.09 -7.48
N VAL A 32 -11.29 -4.17 -7.97
CA VAL A 32 -10.78 -5.29 -7.19
C VAL A 32 -9.31 -5.48 -7.50
N LEU A 33 -8.53 -5.80 -6.47
CA LEU A 33 -7.11 -6.12 -6.55
C LEU A 33 -6.88 -7.45 -5.82
N TYR A 34 -6.19 -8.37 -6.48
CA TYR A 34 -5.81 -9.66 -5.91
C TYR A 34 -4.30 -9.79 -5.90
N TYR A 35 -3.73 -9.82 -4.71
CA TYR A 35 -2.31 -10.10 -4.45
C TYR A 35 -2.12 -11.60 -4.32
N TRP A 36 -1.32 -12.17 -5.20
CA TRP A 36 -1.01 -13.60 -5.20
C TRP A 36 0.48 -13.82 -4.95
N TYR A 37 0.76 -14.59 -3.92
CA TYR A 37 2.13 -14.95 -3.53
C TYR A 37 2.40 -16.41 -3.90
N PRO A 38 2.83 -16.72 -5.15
CA PRO A 38 3.18 -18.08 -5.55
C PRO A 38 4.41 -18.55 -4.75
N GLY A 39 4.41 -19.83 -4.36
CA GLY A 39 5.54 -20.38 -3.60
C GLY A 39 5.26 -21.76 -3.03
N ASN A 40 6.27 -22.30 -2.36
CA ASN A 40 6.14 -23.57 -1.65
C ASN A 40 5.87 -23.31 -0.16
N TYR A 41 4.69 -23.68 0.29
CA TYR A 41 4.21 -23.51 1.65
C TYR A 41 4.12 -24.83 2.43
N GLY A 42 4.62 -25.94 1.83
CA GLY A 42 4.49 -27.28 2.41
C GLY A 42 5.21 -27.47 3.76
N ASN A 43 6.24 -26.66 4.02
CA ASN A 43 6.98 -26.66 5.28
C ASN A 43 6.66 -25.45 6.16
N ALA A 44 5.57 -24.74 5.88
CA ALA A 44 5.18 -23.60 6.69
C ALA A 44 4.91 -24.02 8.14
N PRO A 45 5.27 -23.19 9.13
CA PRO A 45 4.95 -23.44 10.52
C PRO A 45 3.45 -23.60 10.75
N SER A 46 3.06 -24.36 11.77
CA SER A 46 1.65 -24.44 12.17
C SER A 46 1.10 -23.04 12.47
N GLY A 47 -0.07 -22.72 11.91
CA GLY A 47 -0.69 -21.40 12.05
C GLY A 47 -0.21 -20.36 11.05
N TYR A 48 0.74 -20.69 10.17
CA TYR A 48 1.14 -19.77 9.10
C TYR A 48 -0.03 -19.49 8.15
N VAL A 49 -0.26 -18.21 7.91
CA VAL A 49 -1.31 -17.73 6.98
C VAL A 49 -0.66 -17.24 5.71
N LYS A 50 -1.04 -17.84 4.58
CA LYS A 50 -0.56 -17.41 3.26
C LYS A 50 -0.99 -15.96 2.99
N PRO A 51 -0.09 -15.05 2.54
CA PRO A 51 -0.39 -13.61 2.44
C PRO A 51 -1.30 -13.21 1.26
N ASP A 52 -1.83 -14.18 0.48
CA ASP A 52 -2.75 -13.87 -0.62
C ASP A 52 -3.93 -13.02 -0.12
N THR A 53 -4.12 -11.87 -0.72
CA THR A 53 -5.10 -10.87 -0.28
C THR A 53 -5.98 -10.45 -1.45
N THR A 54 -7.28 -10.30 -1.19
CA THR A 54 -8.24 -9.73 -2.14
C THR A 54 -8.79 -8.44 -1.55
N GLU A 55 -8.62 -7.35 -2.25
CA GLU A 55 -9.16 -6.04 -1.86
C GLU A 55 -10.24 -5.57 -2.84
N LEU A 56 -11.28 -4.99 -2.30
CA LEU A 56 -12.18 -4.09 -3.01
C LEU A 56 -11.74 -2.67 -2.72
N TYR A 57 -11.62 -1.83 -3.74
CA TYR A 57 -11.21 -0.46 -3.52
C TYR A 57 -12.13 0.56 -4.19
N ALA A 58 -12.17 1.75 -3.60
CA ALA A 58 -12.77 2.94 -4.16
C ALA A 58 -11.82 4.12 -3.98
N ALA A 59 -11.58 4.86 -5.06
CA ALA A 59 -10.79 6.08 -5.02
C ALA A 59 -11.57 7.25 -5.62
N LEU A 60 -11.38 8.42 -5.02
CA LEU A 60 -11.87 9.71 -5.51
C LEU A 60 -10.67 10.62 -5.72
N THR A 61 -10.56 11.18 -6.91
CA THR A 61 -9.55 12.19 -7.24
C THR A 61 -10.16 13.55 -7.41
N TRP A 62 -9.47 14.58 -6.98
CA TRP A 62 -9.82 15.96 -7.23
C TRP A 62 -8.56 16.80 -7.45
N LYS A 63 -8.40 17.31 -8.67
CA LYS A 63 -7.19 18.04 -9.07
C LYS A 63 -5.91 17.25 -8.78
N PHE A 64 -5.15 17.68 -7.79
CA PHE A 64 -3.87 17.08 -7.40
C PHE A 64 -3.99 16.12 -6.20
N LEU A 65 -5.19 15.90 -5.68
CA LEU A 65 -5.47 15.02 -4.53
C LEU A 65 -6.14 13.73 -4.95
N SER A 66 -5.84 12.65 -4.27
CA SER A 66 -6.48 11.33 -4.39
C SER A 66 -6.73 10.77 -3.00
N LEU A 67 -7.96 10.36 -2.73
CA LEU A 67 -8.35 9.61 -1.54
C LEU A 67 -8.78 8.21 -1.97
N LYS A 68 -8.11 7.17 -1.45
CA LYS A 68 -8.40 5.77 -1.75
C LYS A 68 -8.73 5.01 -0.48
N TYR A 69 -9.78 4.22 -0.52
CA TYR A 69 -10.14 3.28 0.54
C TYR A 69 -10.10 1.86 -0.03
N SER A 70 -9.34 0.98 0.60
CA SER A 70 -9.23 -0.44 0.29
C SER A 70 -9.83 -1.27 1.43
N TYR A 71 -10.57 -2.33 1.09
CA TYR A 71 -11.24 -3.23 2.02
C TYR A 71 -10.85 -4.67 1.72
N SER A 72 -10.33 -5.39 2.69
CA SER A 72 -9.96 -6.81 2.56
C SER A 72 -11.21 -7.70 2.55
N ALA A 73 -11.47 -8.33 1.40
CA ALA A 73 -12.68 -9.11 1.16
C ALA A 73 -12.56 -10.58 1.59
N ASN A 74 -11.34 -11.12 1.67
CA ASN A 74 -11.07 -12.48 2.15
C ASN A 74 -10.70 -12.49 3.65
N ASN A 75 -10.63 -13.69 4.25
CA ASN A 75 -10.38 -13.84 5.69
C ASN A 75 -8.88 -13.81 6.06
N LYS A 76 -8.10 -13.11 5.26
CA LYS A 76 -6.66 -12.89 5.47
C LYS A 76 -6.23 -11.62 4.74
N THR A 77 -5.38 -10.84 5.39
CA THR A 77 -4.86 -9.60 4.85
C THR A 77 -3.34 -9.64 5.02
N PHE A 78 -2.60 -9.81 3.93
CA PHE A 78 -1.13 -9.87 3.91
C PHE A 78 -0.52 -10.81 4.96
N GLY A 79 -1.14 -11.97 5.18
CA GLY A 79 -0.66 -12.97 6.14
C GLY A 79 -1.27 -12.87 7.54
N VAL A 80 -2.05 -11.84 7.83
CA VAL A 80 -2.83 -11.75 9.07
C VAL A 80 -4.13 -12.55 8.90
N GLY A 81 -4.29 -13.60 9.69
CA GLY A 81 -5.48 -14.47 9.66
C GLY A 81 -6.68 -13.85 10.36
N ASP A 82 -7.87 -14.33 10.01
CA ASP A 82 -9.15 -13.89 10.57
C ASP A 82 -9.39 -12.37 10.45
N SER A 83 -8.91 -11.78 9.35
CA SER A 83 -8.81 -10.33 9.17
C SER A 83 -9.70 -9.77 8.07
N ARG A 84 -10.78 -10.48 7.70
CA ARG A 84 -11.78 -9.93 6.75
C ARG A 84 -12.35 -8.62 7.29
N GLY A 85 -12.32 -7.57 6.46
CA GLY A 85 -12.80 -6.25 6.85
C GLY A 85 -11.68 -5.30 7.27
N SER A 86 -10.43 -5.80 7.38
CA SER A 86 -9.26 -4.92 7.46
C SER A 86 -9.27 -3.94 6.30
N SER A 87 -8.85 -2.72 6.55
CA SER A 87 -8.98 -1.66 5.54
C SER A 87 -7.83 -0.67 5.61
N TYR A 88 -7.54 -0.06 4.47
CA TYR A 88 -6.52 0.98 4.34
C TYR A 88 -7.14 2.23 3.71
N LEU A 89 -6.92 3.36 4.33
CA LEU A 89 -7.29 4.67 3.80
C LEU A 89 -6.02 5.43 3.46
N ASP A 90 -5.88 5.86 2.21
CA ASP A 90 -4.75 6.62 1.70
C ASP A 90 -5.21 7.98 1.17
N LEU A 91 -4.54 9.05 1.58
CA LEU A 91 -4.63 10.37 0.99
C LEU A 91 -3.30 10.71 0.35
N THR A 92 -3.28 10.80 -0.96
CA THR A 92 -2.11 11.12 -1.77
C THR A 92 -2.29 12.47 -2.46
N GLY A 93 -1.22 13.26 -2.55
CA GLY A 93 -1.18 14.50 -3.31
C GLY A 93 0.10 14.63 -4.11
N SER A 94 0.00 15.27 -5.29
CA SER A 94 1.16 15.56 -6.14
C SER A 94 0.89 16.86 -6.92
N TYR A 95 1.79 17.83 -6.80
CA TYR A 95 1.60 19.14 -7.39
C TYR A 95 2.89 19.66 -8.02
N ASP A 96 2.77 20.13 -9.26
CA ASP A 96 3.88 20.73 -9.99
C ASP A 96 4.02 22.19 -9.53
N VAL A 97 5.06 22.47 -8.72
CA VAL A 97 5.34 23.81 -8.17
C VAL A 97 6.11 24.68 -9.13
N ILE A 98 6.81 24.08 -10.08
CA ILE A 98 7.52 24.74 -11.18
C ILE A 98 7.27 23.92 -12.45
N GLU A 99 6.67 24.56 -13.45
CA GLU A 99 6.33 23.88 -14.72
C GLU A 99 7.59 23.54 -15.56
N LYS A 100 8.60 24.37 -15.52
CA LYS A 100 9.87 24.17 -16.22
C LYS A 100 10.96 25.04 -15.59
N VAL A 101 12.10 24.44 -15.28
CA VAL A 101 13.27 25.17 -14.78
C VAL A 101 14.16 25.63 -15.92
N SER A 102 14.47 24.75 -16.90
CA SER A 102 15.30 25.03 -18.07
C SER A 102 15.05 23.99 -19.17
N ASP A 103 15.77 24.09 -20.30
CA ASP A 103 15.68 23.06 -21.36
C ASP A 103 16.26 21.70 -20.94
N ALA A 104 17.16 21.67 -19.98
CA ALA A 104 17.75 20.45 -19.43
C ALA A 104 16.99 19.93 -18.19
N ILE A 105 16.30 20.83 -17.47
CA ILE A 105 15.59 20.52 -16.24
C ILE A 105 14.11 20.86 -16.44
N GLY A 106 13.27 19.85 -16.36
CA GLY A 106 11.84 19.95 -16.54
C GLY A 106 11.13 20.55 -15.32
N LYS A 107 9.95 20.06 -15.07
CA LYS A 107 9.11 20.50 -13.95
C LYS A 107 9.67 20.04 -12.60
N VAL A 108 9.33 20.77 -11.55
CA VAL A 108 9.55 20.35 -10.17
C VAL A 108 8.20 20.00 -9.53
N THR A 109 8.08 18.77 -9.07
CA THR A 109 6.87 18.24 -8.46
C THR A 109 7.12 17.99 -6.98
N ILE A 110 6.25 18.46 -6.10
CA ILE A 110 6.17 18.03 -4.71
C ILE A 110 5.10 16.95 -4.59
N PHE A 111 5.34 15.95 -3.78
CA PHE A 111 4.39 14.87 -3.57
C PHE A 111 4.41 14.38 -2.13
N GLY A 112 3.33 13.77 -1.73
CA GLY A 112 3.23 13.13 -0.43
C GLY A 112 2.00 12.26 -0.31
N HIS A 113 2.03 11.37 0.67
CA HIS A 113 0.85 10.66 1.12
C HIS A 113 0.87 10.47 2.63
N VAL A 114 -0.30 10.21 3.18
CA VAL A 114 -0.51 9.67 4.51
C VAL A 114 -1.58 8.59 4.41
N GLY A 115 -1.33 7.46 5.03
CA GLY A 115 -2.25 6.33 5.04
C GLY A 115 -2.41 5.75 6.44
N HIS A 116 -3.53 5.04 6.66
CA HIS A 116 -3.76 4.30 7.89
C HIS A 116 -4.36 2.94 7.57
N GLN A 117 -3.75 1.90 8.15
CA GLN A 117 -4.18 0.51 8.06
C GLN A 117 -4.88 0.11 9.34
N TRP A 118 -6.15 -0.29 9.22
CA TRP A 118 -6.90 -0.96 10.29
C TRP A 118 -6.90 -2.46 10.06
N TYR A 119 -6.74 -3.22 11.15
CA TYR A 119 -6.86 -4.67 11.14
C TYR A 119 -8.02 -5.11 12.01
N THR A 120 -8.86 -5.98 11.48
CA THR A 120 -9.98 -6.60 12.19
C THR A 120 -9.64 -8.02 12.59
N GLY A 121 -10.41 -8.58 13.56
CA GLY A 121 -10.34 -9.98 13.97
C GLY A 121 -9.55 -10.23 15.24
N ASN A 122 -9.81 -11.39 15.84
CA ASN A 122 -9.22 -11.77 17.13
C ASN A 122 -8.96 -13.28 17.15
N PRO A 123 -8.04 -13.79 16.28
CA PRO A 123 -7.76 -15.23 16.22
C PRO A 123 -7.13 -15.74 17.50
N GLY A 124 -7.79 -16.73 18.14
CA GLY A 124 -7.28 -17.36 19.37
C GLY A 124 -7.09 -16.41 20.56
N GLY A 125 -7.78 -15.26 20.57
CA GLY A 125 -7.67 -14.23 21.62
C GLY A 125 -6.60 -13.16 21.35
N PHE A 126 -5.90 -13.22 20.22
CA PHE A 126 -4.97 -12.18 19.80
C PHE A 126 -5.70 -11.12 18.99
N ASP A 127 -5.64 -9.86 19.41
CA ASP A 127 -6.27 -8.76 18.71
C ASP A 127 -5.44 -8.30 17.52
N ASN A 128 -5.98 -8.44 16.32
CA ASN A 128 -5.31 -8.00 15.08
C ASN A 128 -5.10 -6.47 15.02
N ALA A 129 -5.78 -5.67 15.84
CA ALA A 129 -5.53 -4.24 15.96
C ALA A 129 -4.07 -3.92 16.38
N ASN A 130 -3.34 -4.88 16.95
CA ASN A 130 -1.90 -4.72 17.21
C ASN A 130 -1.04 -4.59 15.94
N TYR A 131 -1.58 -4.93 14.77
CA TYR A 131 -0.93 -4.72 13.47
C TYR A 131 -1.29 -3.40 12.80
N GLU A 132 -2.13 -2.56 13.42
CA GLU A 132 -2.50 -1.26 12.85
C GLU A 132 -1.31 -0.31 12.81
N TYR A 133 -1.29 0.52 11.77
CA TYR A 133 -0.26 1.54 11.62
C TYR A 133 -0.74 2.71 10.76
N THR A 134 -0.09 3.85 10.98
CA THR A 134 -0.10 4.99 10.08
C THR A 134 1.24 5.06 9.38
N ASP A 135 1.24 5.38 8.11
CA ASP A 135 2.45 5.65 7.35
C ASP A 135 2.34 6.96 6.58
N TRP A 136 3.49 7.52 6.23
CA TRP A 136 3.55 8.75 5.47
C TRP A 136 4.78 8.79 4.57
N LYS A 137 4.66 9.57 3.50
CA LYS A 137 5.76 9.87 2.58
C LYS A 137 5.64 11.31 2.13
N VAL A 138 6.76 12.03 2.04
CA VAL A 138 6.83 13.37 1.46
C VAL A 138 8.11 13.53 0.68
N GLY A 139 8.06 14.18 -0.46
CA GLY A 139 9.23 14.36 -1.30
C GLY A 139 9.03 15.36 -2.44
N ALA A 140 10.10 15.49 -3.20
CA ALA A 140 10.11 16.27 -4.44
C ALA A 140 10.86 15.52 -5.54
N SER A 141 10.47 15.75 -6.78
CA SER A 141 11.12 15.21 -7.96
C SER A 141 11.21 16.22 -9.08
N THR A 142 12.15 16.01 -9.99
CA THR A 142 12.29 16.79 -11.22
C THR A 142 12.72 15.89 -12.37
N GLU A 143 12.50 16.34 -13.58
CA GLU A 143 13.03 15.68 -14.77
C GLU A 143 14.36 16.33 -15.17
N ILE A 144 15.38 15.52 -15.42
CA ILE A 144 16.71 15.93 -15.90
C ILE A 144 17.02 15.10 -17.15
N TYR A 145 17.05 15.71 -18.33
CA TYR A 145 17.27 15.03 -19.62
C TYR A 145 16.37 13.81 -19.83
N GLY A 146 15.10 13.88 -19.42
CA GLY A 146 14.14 12.78 -19.53
C GLY A 146 14.23 11.70 -18.44
N LEU A 147 15.13 11.85 -17.48
CA LEU A 147 15.20 11.01 -16.28
C LEU A 147 14.48 11.69 -15.12
N THR A 148 13.58 10.99 -14.46
CA THR A 148 12.96 11.49 -13.22
C THR A 148 13.89 11.22 -12.05
N VAL A 149 14.31 12.28 -11.37
CA VAL A 149 15.13 12.22 -10.14
C VAL A 149 14.33 12.79 -8.99
N GLY A 150 14.27 12.07 -7.88
CA GLY A 150 13.52 12.50 -6.71
C GLY A 150 14.20 12.14 -5.40
N LEU A 151 13.86 12.92 -4.37
CA LEU A 151 14.24 12.66 -2.99
C LEU A 151 12.97 12.67 -2.14
N TYR A 152 12.86 11.72 -1.22
CA TYR A 152 11.74 11.65 -0.30
C TYR A 152 12.15 11.14 1.08
N GLY A 153 11.37 11.52 2.10
CA GLY A 153 11.36 10.90 3.41
C GLY A 153 10.09 10.06 3.58
N THR A 154 10.18 9.02 4.37
CA THR A 154 9.05 8.16 4.74
C THR A 154 9.17 7.75 6.20
N GLY A 155 8.04 7.41 6.82
CA GLY A 155 8.00 6.91 8.18
C GLY A 155 6.69 6.22 8.48
N THR A 156 6.68 5.48 9.60
CA THR A 156 5.52 4.78 10.12
C THR A 156 5.56 4.72 11.64
N ASP A 157 4.39 4.57 12.26
CA ASP A 157 4.22 4.26 13.68
C ASP A 157 3.97 2.76 13.95
N ALA A 158 4.17 1.89 12.95
CA ALA A 158 4.02 0.45 13.09
C ALA A 158 4.85 -0.10 14.25
N ASP A 159 4.22 -0.88 15.14
CA ASP A 159 4.90 -1.43 16.32
C ASP A 159 5.93 -2.48 15.90
N SER A 160 7.18 -2.23 16.20
CA SER A 160 8.31 -3.10 15.89
C SER A 160 8.20 -4.49 16.52
N ALA A 161 7.43 -4.67 17.58
CA ALA A 161 7.16 -5.97 18.17
C ALA A 161 6.43 -6.92 17.20
N TYR A 162 5.67 -6.37 16.25
CA TYR A 162 4.86 -7.15 15.28
C TYR A 162 5.42 -7.10 13.86
N TYR A 163 6.26 -6.10 13.53
CA TYR A 163 6.81 -5.88 12.19
C TYR A 163 8.32 -6.16 12.08
N THR A 164 8.91 -6.76 13.09
CA THR A 164 10.32 -7.16 13.05
C THR A 164 10.49 -8.46 12.24
N ASN A 165 11.38 -8.46 11.27
CA ASN A 165 11.71 -9.65 10.49
C ASN A 165 12.54 -10.66 11.31
N VAL A 166 12.76 -11.87 10.74
CA VAL A 166 13.53 -12.95 11.40
C VAL A 166 14.98 -12.60 11.75
N TYR A 167 15.49 -11.48 11.24
CA TYR A 167 16.83 -10.96 11.52
C TYR A 167 16.81 -9.83 12.58
N GLY A 168 15.65 -9.55 13.19
CA GLY A 168 15.48 -8.50 14.18
C GLY A 168 15.58 -7.08 13.63
N LYS A 169 15.23 -6.89 12.34
CA LYS A 169 15.20 -5.59 11.67
C LYS A 169 13.77 -5.20 11.32
N ASN A 170 13.45 -3.93 11.55
CA ASN A 170 12.19 -3.28 11.18
C ASN A 170 12.34 -2.57 9.84
#